data_d149b89ed629434af64f35430c2aabd6
#
_entry.id   d149b89ed629434af64f35430c2aabd6
#
_cell.length_a   1.000
_cell.length_b   1.000
_cell.length_c   1.000
_cell.angle_alpha   90.00
_cell.angle_beta   90.00
_cell.angle_gamma   90.00
#
_symmetry.space_group_name_H-M   'P 1'
#
loop_
_entity.id
_entity.type
_entity.pdbx_description
1 polymer ?
#
loop_
_entity_poly.entity_id
_entity_poly.type
_entity_poly.pdbx_seq_one_letter_code
_entity_poly.pdbx_strand_id
1 'polypeptide(L)'
;MDLFARESGPVEAPAVVFLHGGNLSGWSWEPVVERMPQYRCLVPDLPHFGRSFEQGPFEMGRAAAAVAELIRSRVGAGRAHVVGFSLGSQVGVQLLATEPKLVDRAVLSGTVVNTMPFVRSTQLLLGMISRNGIYRRVLSRYLNSRPASRPAPIPSAKIDEYREDVRLITSGQLADVVVASAGFTLPEGLGKSDSPTLFVTGANERSGIRRCAAELARQMPNAVDRVAVGMSHDWPLSDPDLFSRTVDGWLTGSALPPEIALPK
;
A
#
# COMPACT_ATOMS: atom_id res chain seq x y z
N MET A 1 13.27 -6.08 -11.98
CA MET A 1 13.78 -5.68 -10.65
C MET A 1 13.59 -6.86 -9.73
N ASP A 2 14.62 -7.21 -8.98
CA ASP A 2 14.55 -8.27 -7.97
C ASP A 2 14.32 -7.60 -6.61
N LEU A 3 13.08 -7.67 -6.12
CA LEU A 3 12.70 -7.07 -4.85
C LEU A 3 13.16 -7.98 -3.71
N PHE A 4 13.80 -7.40 -2.70
CA PHE A 4 13.93 -8.10 -1.43
C PHE A 4 12.53 -8.34 -0.85
N ALA A 5 12.24 -9.56 -0.42
CA ALA A 5 10.99 -9.91 0.24
C ALA A 5 11.25 -10.80 1.46
N ARG A 6 10.58 -10.46 2.57
CA ARG A 6 10.45 -11.36 3.72
C ARG A 6 9.36 -12.38 3.40
N GLU A 7 9.57 -13.60 3.86
CA GLU A 7 8.57 -14.67 3.72
C GLU A 7 8.30 -15.30 5.08
N SER A 8 7.06 -15.67 5.32
CA SER A 8 6.63 -16.41 6.52
C SER A 8 5.39 -17.26 6.22
N GLY A 9 5.11 -18.20 7.11
CA GLY A 9 4.00 -19.13 7.00
C GLY A 9 4.30 -20.36 6.13
N PRO A 10 3.36 -21.31 6.04
CA PRO A 10 3.56 -22.56 5.31
C PRO A 10 3.67 -22.34 3.79
N VAL A 11 4.62 -23.00 3.14
CA VAL A 11 4.90 -22.83 1.70
C VAL A 11 3.69 -23.19 0.83
N GLU A 12 2.93 -24.20 1.24
CA GLU A 12 1.75 -24.69 0.51
C GLU A 12 0.46 -23.92 0.82
N ALA A 13 0.50 -22.99 1.77
CA ALA A 13 -0.66 -22.17 2.11
C ALA A 13 -0.97 -21.14 1.01
N PRO A 14 -2.21 -20.62 0.95
CA PRO A 14 -2.54 -19.53 0.04
C PRO A 14 -1.59 -18.34 0.22
N ALA A 15 -1.01 -17.86 -0.87
CA ALA A 15 -0.03 -16.79 -0.84
C ALA A 15 -0.70 -15.42 -0.75
N VAL A 16 -0.16 -14.56 0.11
CA VAL A 16 -0.57 -13.16 0.26
C VAL A 16 0.65 -12.25 0.12
N VAL A 17 0.59 -11.32 -0.81
CA VAL A 17 1.63 -10.29 -1.02
C VAL A 17 1.20 -9.00 -0.34
N PHE A 18 2.03 -8.49 0.60
CA PHE A 18 1.77 -7.29 1.37
C PHE A 18 2.62 -6.12 0.86
N LEU A 19 1.98 -5.08 0.34
CA LEU A 19 2.61 -3.90 -0.25
C LEU A 19 2.51 -2.71 0.69
N HIS A 20 3.64 -2.25 1.20
CA HIS A 20 3.73 -1.21 2.24
C HIS A 20 3.45 0.21 1.72
N GLY A 21 3.15 1.12 2.63
CA GLY A 21 2.97 2.55 2.36
C GLY A 21 4.27 3.29 2.08
N GLY A 22 4.17 4.51 1.56
CA GLY A 22 5.34 5.38 1.36
C GLY A 22 6.06 5.69 2.69
N ASN A 23 7.38 5.82 2.64
CA ASN A 23 8.28 5.99 3.79
C ASN A 23 8.27 4.84 4.81
N LEU A 24 7.80 3.67 4.41
CA LEU A 24 7.81 2.43 5.16
C LEU A 24 8.53 1.35 4.35
N SER A 25 8.82 0.21 4.98
CA SER A 25 9.24 -1.01 4.29
C SER A 25 8.50 -2.23 4.87
N GLY A 26 8.90 -3.43 4.50
CA GLY A 26 8.20 -4.66 4.86
C GLY A 26 8.00 -4.87 6.36
N TRP A 27 8.86 -4.31 7.24
CA TRP A 27 8.68 -4.39 8.70
C TRP A 27 7.32 -3.85 9.16
N SER A 28 6.74 -2.91 8.43
CA SER A 28 5.46 -2.30 8.78
C SER A 28 4.28 -3.28 8.78
N TRP A 29 4.44 -4.40 8.09
CA TRP A 29 3.44 -5.46 8.02
C TRP A 29 3.61 -6.57 9.07
N GLU A 30 4.73 -6.61 9.80
CA GLU A 30 4.99 -7.67 10.80
C GLU A 30 3.82 -7.87 11.77
N PRO A 31 3.23 -6.81 12.39
CA PRO A 31 2.12 -7.01 13.33
C PRO A 31 0.86 -7.63 12.70
N VAL A 32 0.61 -7.38 11.41
CA VAL A 32 -0.51 -7.97 10.67
C VAL A 32 -0.18 -9.42 10.29
N VAL A 33 1.01 -9.65 9.75
CA VAL A 33 1.47 -10.97 9.30
C VAL A 33 1.53 -11.99 10.44
N GLU A 34 1.98 -11.59 11.62
CA GLU A 34 1.97 -12.42 12.83
C GLU A 34 0.58 -12.94 13.22
N ARG A 35 -0.48 -12.22 12.81
CA ARG A 35 -1.88 -12.60 13.05
C ARG A 35 -2.49 -13.44 11.92
N MET A 36 -1.69 -13.76 10.90
CA MET A 36 -2.14 -14.49 9.71
C MET A 36 -1.29 -15.75 9.42
N PRO A 37 -1.01 -16.60 10.44
CA PRO A 37 -0.10 -17.74 10.30
C PRO A 37 -0.62 -18.84 9.35
N GLN A 38 -1.90 -18.80 8.97
CA GLN A 38 -2.54 -19.71 8.02
C GLN A 38 -2.22 -19.40 6.56
N TYR A 39 -1.57 -18.26 6.28
CA TYR A 39 -1.18 -17.84 4.93
C TYR A 39 0.33 -17.91 4.73
N ARG A 40 0.76 -18.11 3.50
CA ARG A 40 2.13 -17.81 3.08
C ARG A 40 2.23 -16.33 2.77
N CYS A 41 2.83 -15.56 3.65
CA CYS A 41 2.97 -14.13 3.52
C CYS A 41 4.30 -13.78 2.82
N LEU A 42 4.21 -13.04 1.70
CA LEU A 42 5.33 -12.44 1.00
C LEU A 42 5.27 -10.93 1.21
N VAL A 43 6.31 -10.36 1.78
CA VAL A 43 6.36 -8.95 2.16
C VAL A 43 7.54 -8.27 1.47
N PRO A 44 7.40 -7.83 0.21
CA PRO A 44 8.45 -7.13 -0.49
C PRO A 44 8.70 -5.73 0.06
N ASP A 45 9.96 -5.31 0.05
CA ASP A 45 10.32 -3.91 0.10
C ASP A 45 10.16 -3.33 -1.31
N LEU A 46 9.29 -2.33 -1.48
CA LEU A 46 9.07 -1.68 -2.78
C LEU A 46 10.33 -0.93 -3.26
N PRO A 47 10.48 -0.66 -4.57
CA PRO A 47 11.64 0.08 -5.07
C PRO A 47 11.87 1.39 -4.31
N HIS A 48 13.13 1.70 -4.01
CA HIS A 48 13.59 2.82 -3.19
C HIS A 48 13.33 2.71 -1.69
N PHE A 49 12.80 1.59 -1.20
CA PHE A 49 12.54 1.39 0.23
C PHE A 49 13.26 0.16 0.80
N GLY A 50 13.54 0.21 2.11
CA GLY A 50 14.12 -0.89 2.86
C GLY A 50 15.36 -1.48 2.18
N ARG A 51 15.40 -2.80 2.04
CA ARG A 51 16.49 -3.53 1.39
C ARG A 51 16.44 -3.52 -0.15
N SER A 52 15.37 -2.93 -0.72
CA SER A 52 15.25 -2.65 -2.17
C SER A 52 15.57 -1.18 -2.50
N PHE A 53 16.26 -0.43 -1.62
CA PHE A 53 16.49 1.01 -1.79
C PHE A 53 17.30 1.38 -3.04
N GLU A 54 18.14 0.50 -3.54
CA GLU A 54 18.92 0.69 -4.79
C GLU A 54 18.12 0.35 -6.05
N GLN A 55 16.95 -0.33 -5.91
CA GLN A 55 16.11 -0.66 -7.04
C GLN A 55 15.35 0.58 -7.51
N GLY A 56 15.48 0.95 -8.78
CA GLY A 56 14.80 2.15 -9.28
C GLY A 56 15.08 2.42 -10.74
N PRO A 57 14.64 3.53 -11.28
CA PRO A 57 13.79 4.57 -10.65
C PRO A 57 12.39 4.06 -10.27
N PHE A 58 11.78 4.71 -9.26
CA PHE A 58 10.41 4.39 -8.87
C PHE A 58 9.42 4.95 -9.91
N GLU A 59 8.76 4.05 -10.57
CA GLU A 59 7.63 4.32 -11.47
C GLU A 59 6.53 3.32 -11.12
N MET A 60 5.27 3.74 -11.13
CA MET A 60 4.15 2.88 -10.70
C MET A 60 4.07 1.58 -11.51
N GLY A 61 4.21 1.67 -12.83
CA GLY A 61 4.22 0.50 -13.71
C GLY A 61 5.38 -0.46 -13.45
N ARG A 62 6.58 0.09 -13.17
CA ARG A 62 7.77 -0.73 -12.84
C ARG A 62 7.65 -1.41 -11.49
N ALA A 63 7.11 -0.72 -10.49
CA ALA A 63 6.86 -1.30 -9.18
C ALA A 63 5.84 -2.45 -9.28
N ALA A 64 4.73 -2.26 -10.00
CA ALA A 64 3.75 -3.32 -10.25
C ALA A 64 4.35 -4.50 -11.03
N ALA A 65 5.16 -4.26 -12.06
CA ALA A 65 5.84 -5.31 -12.81
C ALA A 65 6.84 -6.11 -11.93
N ALA A 66 7.53 -5.45 -11.00
CA ALA A 66 8.43 -6.13 -10.06
C ALA A 66 7.64 -7.02 -9.08
N VAL A 67 6.48 -6.56 -8.61
CA VAL A 67 5.57 -7.39 -7.79
C VAL A 67 5.02 -8.57 -8.60
N ALA A 68 4.65 -8.35 -9.86
CA ALA A 68 4.22 -9.44 -10.77
C ALA A 68 5.30 -10.51 -10.93
N GLU A 69 6.55 -10.10 -11.11
CA GLU A 69 7.68 -11.03 -11.21
C GLU A 69 7.94 -11.78 -9.89
N LEU A 70 7.79 -11.11 -8.74
CA LEU A 70 7.85 -11.77 -7.43
C LEU A 70 6.80 -12.88 -7.32
N ILE A 71 5.56 -12.60 -7.73
CA ILE A 71 4.48 -13.60 -7.72
C ILE A 71 4.83 -14.78 -8.64
N ARG A 72 5.24 -14.52 -9.87
CA ARG A 72 5.59 -15.56 -10.84
C ARG A 72 6.74 -16.45 -10.37
N SER A 73 7.76 -15.84 -9.76
CA SER A 73 8.98 -16.57 -9.35
C SER A 73 8.84 -17.30 -8.01
N ARG A 74 7.97 -16.81 -7.11
CA ARG A 74 7.88 -17.33 -5.75
C ARG A 74 6.61 -18.11 -5.45
N VAL A 75 5.52 -17.89 -6.20
CA VAL A 75 4.23 -18.52 -5.94
C VAL A 75 3.95 -19.62 -6.97
N GLY A 76 4.05 -20.87 -6.54
CA GLY A 76 3.90 -22.03 -7.44
C GLY A 76 2.55 -22.11 -8.17
N ALA A 77 1.46 -21.61 -7.55
CA ALA A 77 0.14 -21.49 -8.17
C ALA A 77 0.07 -20.37 -9.23
N GLY A 78 1.10 -19.53 -9.37
CA GLY A 78 1.18 -18.42 -10.31
C GLY A 78 0.24 -17.26 -10.01
N ARG A 79 -0.45 -17.26 -8.85
CA ARG A 79 -1.33 -16.18 -8.40
C ARG A 79 -1.33 -16.08 -6.89
N ALA A 80 -1.59 -14.87 -6.37
CA ALA A 80 -1.60 -14.57 -4.95
C ALA A 80 -2.72 -13.59 -4.60
N HIS A 81 -3.10 -13.55 -3.34
CA HIS A 81 -3.84 -12.42 -2.81
C HIS A 81 -2.92 -11.22 -2.68
N VAL A 82 -3.47 -10.02 -2.78
CA VAL A 82 -2.70 -8.76 -2.69
C VAL A 82 -3.31 -7.86 -1.64
N VAL A 83 -2.49 -7.45 -0.67
CA VAL A 83 -2.85 -6.49 0.37
C VAL A 83 -1.97 -5.27 0.21
N GLY A 84 -2.58 -4.09 0.05
CA GLY A 84 -1.84 -2.85 -0.16
C GLY A 84 -2.27 -1.73 0.77
N PHE A 85 -1.32 -0.93 1.20
CA PHE A 85 -1.57 0.26 2.00
C PHE A 85 -1.00 1.51 1.32
N SER A 86 -1.82 2.57 1.15
CA SER A 86 -1.40 3.88 0.63
C SER A 86 -0.64 3.75 -0.70
N LEU A 87 0.67 4.01 -0.76
CA LEU A 87 1.50 3.79 -1.95
C LEU A 87 1.41 2.34 -2.45
N GLY A 88 1.47 1.37 -1.54
CA GLY A 88 1.34 -0.06 -1.89
C GLY A 88 -0.03 -0.40 -2.46
N SER A 89 -1.09 0.32 -2.07
CA SER A 89 -2.41 0.14 -2.67
C SER A 89 -2.48 0.71 -4.10
N GLN A 90 -1.75 1.81 -4.40
CA GLN A 90 -1.61 2.32 -5.77
C GLN A 90 -0.87 1.30 -6.67
N VAL A 91 0.19 0.68 -6.14
CA VAL A 91 0.90 -0.41 -6.84
C VAL A 91 -0.03 -1.61 -7.06
N GLY A 92 -0.86 -1.96 -6.07
CA GLY A 92 -1.88 -3.01 -6.20
C GLY A 92 -2.92 -2.70 -7.28
N VAL A 93 -3.42 -1.47 -7.37
CA VAL A 93 -4.32 -1.02 -8.45
C VAL A 93 -3.65 -1.11 -9.82
N GLN A 94 -2.38 -0.70 -9.92
CA GLN A 94 -1.62 -0.82 -11.16
C GLN A 94 -1.42 -2.29 -11.55
N LEU A 95 -1.14 -3.18 -10.59
CA LEU A 95 -1.01 -4.62 -10.83
C LEU A 95 -2.33 -5.24 -11.31
N LEU A 96 -3.47 -4.89 -10.69
CA LEU A 96 -4.80 -5.32 -11.12
C LEU A 96 -5.11 -4.91 -12.56
N ALA A 97 -4.65 -3.72 -12.98
CA ALA A 97 -4.86 -3.23 -14.34
C ALA A 97 -3.97 -3.90 -15.39
N THR A 98 -2.73 -4.25 -15.04
CA THR A 98 -1.74 -4.77 -15.99
C THR A 98 -1.63 -6.29 -15.98
N GLU A 99 -1.83 -6.93 -14.82
CA GLU A 99 -1.63 -8.36 -14.61
C GLU A 99 -2.76 -8.99 -13.76
N PRO A 100 -4.04 -8.79 -14.14
CA PRO A 100 -5.18 -9.21 -13.32
C PRO A 100 -5.16 -10.71 -12.99
N LYS A 101 -4.62 -11.54 -13.88
CA LYS A 101 -4.58 -13.00 -13.70
C LYS A 101 -3.65 -13.46 -12.55
N LEU A 102 -2.73 -12.59 -12.11
CA LEU A 102 -1.85 -12.90 -10.97
C LEU A 102 -2.50 -12.61 -9.62
N VAL A 103 -3.65 -11.94 -9.59
CA VAL A 103 -4.31 -11.53 -8.35
C VAL A 103 -5.57 -12.35 -8.13
N ASP A 104 -5.63 -13.09 -7.02
CA ASP A 104 -6.83 -13.82 -6.63
C ASP A 104 -7.89 -12.91 -6.04
N ARG A 105 -7.57 -12.25 -4.95
CA ARG A 105 -8.38 -11.24 -4.27
C ARG A 105 -7.47 -10.10 -3.80
N ALA A 106 -8.01 -8.91 -3.66
CA ALA A 106 -7.24 -7.79 -3.15
C ALA A 106 -7.94 -7.04 -2.01
N VAL A 107 -7.13 -6.55 -1.05
CA VAL A 107 -7.54 -5.58 -0.03
C VAL A 107 -6.63 -4.37 -0.15
N LEU A 108 -7.18 -3.23 -0.55
CA LEU A 108 -6.43 -2.02 -0.86
C LEU A 108 -6.90 -0.86 0.03
N SER A 109 -6.05 -0.49 0.99
CA SER A 109 -6.37 0.52 2.01
C SER A 109 -5.76 1.87 1.69
N GLY A 110 -6.59 2.93 1.77
CA GLY A 110 -6.14 4.31 1.65
C GLY A 110 -5.62 4.68 0.26
N THR A 111 -6.18 4.11 -0.80
CA THR A 111 -5.76 4.36 -2.19
C THR A 111 -6.10 5.77 -2.62
N VAL A 112 -5.12 6.49 -3.16
CA VAL A 112 -5.32 7.81 -3.77
C VAL A 112 -5.13 7.72 -5.26
N VAL A 113 -6.10 8.22 -6.02
CA VAL A 113 -5.98 8.45 -7.47
C VAL A 113 -6.19 9.93 -7.75
N ASN A 114 -5.37 10.49 -8.62
CA ASN A 114 -5.48 11.89 -8.99
C ASN A 114 -6.48 12.04 -10.13
N THR A 115 -7.51 12.84 -9.91
CA THR A 115 -8.55 13.13 -10.89
C THR A 115 -8.44 14.53 -11.49
N MET A 116 -7.37 15.29 -11.15
CA MET A 116 -7.22 16.67 -11.60
C MET A 116 -6.55 16.78 -12.97
N PRO A 117 -7.03 17.70 -13.86
CA PRO A 117 -6.51 17.84 -15.21
C PRO A 117 -5.07 18.39 -15.31
N PHE A 118 -4.51 18.95 -14.24
CA PHE A 118 -3.17 19.58 -14.21
C PHE A 118 -2.11 18.75 -13.47
N VAL A 119 -2.23 17.44 -13.47
CA VAL A 119 -1.34 16.51 -12.75
C VAL A 119 0.14 16.74 -13.06
N ARG A 120 0.51 16.93 -14.35
CA ARG A 120 1.92 17.08 -14.77
C ARG A 120 2.60 18.30 -14.17
N SER A 121 1.90 19.43 -14.08
CA SER A 121 2.46 20.66 -13.51
C SER A 121 2.69 20.54 -12.00
N THR A 122 1.74 19.90 -11.31
CA THR A 122 1.85 19.60 -9.87
C THR A 122 2.97 18.61 -9.58
N GLN A 123 3.14 17.58 -10.42
CA GLN A 123 4.24 16.61 -10.32
C GLN A 123 5.59 17.29 -10.46
N LEU A 124 5.77 18.17 -11.44
CA LEU A 124 7.01 18.88 -11.66
C LEU A 124 7.39 19.75 -10.43
N LEU A 125 6.43 20.49 -9.88
CA LEU A 125 6.63 21.32 -8.70
C LEU A 125 6.98 20.46 -7.46
N LEU A 126 6.24 19.38 -7.21
CA LEU A 126 6.50 18.46 -6.11
C LEU A 126 7.86 17.79 -6.25
N GLY A 127 8.25 17.39 -7.47
CA GLY A 127 9.57 16.83 -7.76
C GLY A 127 10.71 17.80 -7.43
N MET A 128 10.57 19.08 -7.80
CA MET A 128 11.57 20.11 -7.48
C MET A 128 11.68 20.34 -5.97
N ILE A 129 10.56 20.46 -5.26
CA ILE A 129 10.54 20.66 -3.79
C ILE A 129 11.15 19.46 -3.07
N SER A 130 10.83 18.26 -3.50
CA SER A 130 11.33 17.02 -2.87
C SER A 130 12.84 16.83 -3.08
N ARG A 131 13.36 17.14 -4.27
CA ARG A 131 14.81 17.08 -4.59
C ARG A 131 15.65 18.05 -3.76
N ASN A 132 15.09 19.21 -3.37
CA ASN A 132 15.81 20.19 -2.54
C ASN A 132 15.91 19.80 -1.06
N GLY A 133 15.50 18.62 -0.66
CA GLY A 133 15.59 18.11 0.71
C GLY A 133 14.65 18.80 1.70
N ILE A 134 13.81 19.73 1.25
CA ILE A 134 12.81 20.45 2.07
C ILE A 134 11.78 19.44 2.60
N TYR A 135 11.31 18.54 1.76
CA TYR A 135 10.35 17.51 2.17
C TYR A 135 10.90 16.64 3.30
N ARG A 136 12.15 16.20 3.20
CA ARG A 136 12.83 15.40 4.24
C ARG A 136 12.97 16.16 5.56
N ARG A 137 13.25 17.47 5.51
CA ARG A 137 13.29 18.34 6.71
C ARG A 137 11.91 18.53 7.32
N VAL A 138 10.89 18.71 6.50
CA VAL A 138 9.50 18.87 6.97
C VAL A 138 9.01 17.56 7.59
N LEU A 139 9.27 16.43 6.94
CA LEU A 139 8.90 15.10 7.43
C LEU A 139 9.59 14.80 8.77
N SER A 140 10.91 15.03 8.87
CA SER A 140 11.66 14.81 10.11
C SER A 140 11.18 15.72 11.24
N ARG A 141 10.87 17.02 10.94
CA ARG A 141 10.29 17.94 11.92
C ARG A 141 8.89 17.51 12.37
N TYR A 142 8.04 17.10 11.44
CA TYR A 142 6.69 16.61 11.74
C TYR A 142 6.72 15.38 12.67
N LEU A 143 7.63 14.46 12.43
CA LEU A 143 7.79 13.26 13.26
C LEU A 143 8.34 13.58 14.67
N ASN A 144 9.26 14.57 14.76
CA ASN A 144 9.86 14.97 16.02
C ASN A 144 8.99 15.97 16.82
N SER A 145 8.01 16.62 16.21
CA SER A 145 7.17 17.67 16.84
C SER A 145 5.78 17.19 17.26
N ARG A 146 5.48 15.89 17.15
CA ARG A 146 4.17 15.36 17.55
C ARG A 146 3.97 15.48 19.06
N PRO A 147 2.82 16.02 19.51
CA PRO A 147 2.48 16.00 20.92
C PRO A 147 2.31 14.54 21.39
N ALA A 148 2.80 14.25 22.59
CA ALA A 148 2.72 12.93 23.23
C ALA A 148 1.27 12.38 23.37
N SER A 149 0.26 13.24 23.18
CA SER A 149 -1.16 12.88 23.24
C SER A 149 -1.72 12.20 21.98
N ARG A 150 -0.96 12.14 20.88
CA ARG A 150 -1.37 11.38 19.68
C ARG A 150 -0.48 10.14 19.55
N PRO A 151 -1.05 8.93 19.49
CA PRO A 151 -0.27 7.73 19.27
C PRO A 151 0.59 7.91 18.01
N ALA A 152 1.87 7.58 18.11
CA ALA A 152 2.75 7.58 16.95
C ALA A 152 2.20 6.57 15.94
N PRO A 153 2.12 6.91 14.65
CA PRO A 153 1.69 5.94 13.63
C PRO A 153 2.67 4.78 13.48
N ILE A 154 3.86 4.91 14.07
CA ILE A 154 4.90 3.91 14.07
C ILE A 154 5.03 3.38 15.49
N PRO A 155 4.84 2.06 15.71
CA PRO A 155 5.06 1.43 17.01
C PRO A 155 6.46 1.74 17.55
N SER A 156 6.57 2.00 18.86
CA SER A 156 7.87 2.32 19.48
C SER A 156 8.93 1.27 19.21
N ALA A 157 8.55 -0.01 19.14
CA ALA A 157 9.43 -1.12 18.80
C ALA A 157 9.98 -1.08 17.36
N LYS A 158 9.39 -0.28 16.46
CA LYS A 158 9.76 -0.17 15.05
C LYS A 158 10.35 1.19 14.67
N ILE A 159 10.67 2.01 15.64
CA ILE A 159 11.14 3.37 15.40
C ILE A 159 12.55 3.40 14.80
N ASP A 160 13.37 2.41 15.13
CA ASP A 160 14.74 2.34 14.61
C ASP A 160 14.78 1.84 13.18
N GLU A 161 13.98 0.85 12.80
CA GLU A 161 13.78 0.42 11.40
C GLU A 161 13.25 1.58 10.56
N TYR A 162 12.27 2.33 11.07
CA TYR A 162 11.75 3.51 10.39
C TYR A 162 12.82 4.59 10.17
N ARG A 163 13.64 4.87 11.20
CA ARG A 163 14.75 5.84 11.09
C ARG A 163 15.79 5.41 10.05
N GLU A 164 16.07 4.10 9.99
CA GLU A 164 16.98 3.54 8.99
C GLU A 164 16.42 3.73 7.58
N ASP A 165 15.15 3.37 7.33
CA ASP A 165 14.50 3.58 6.02
C ASP A 165 14.57 5.05 5.58
N VAL A 166 14.24 5.99 6.50
CA VAL A 166 14.31 7.44 6.21
C VAL A 166 15.75 7.91 5.94
N ARG A 167 16.75 7.26 6.54
CA ARG A 167 18.16 7.60 6.33
C ARG A 167 18.67 7.09 4.99
N LEU A 168 18.25 5.91 4.57
CA LEU A 168 18.69 5.27 3.32
C LEU A 168 18.15 6.00 2.09
N ILE A 169 16.89 6.42 2.10
CA ILE A 169 16.29 7.06 0.94
C ILE A 169 16.92 8.44 0.67
N THR A 170 17.43 8.64 -0.53
CA THR A 170 17.94 9.93 -0.98
C THR A 170 16.82 10.89 -1.34
N SER A 171 17.11 12.20 -1.40
CA SER A 171 16.11 13.19 -1.83
C SER A 171 15.65 12.99 -3.27
N GLY A 172 16.51 12.45 -4.15
CA GLY A 172 16.14 12.10 -5.53
C GLY A 172 15.15 10.93 -5.58
N GLN A 173 15.48 9.85 -4.90
CA GLN A 173 14.59 8.67 -4.79
C GLN A 173 13.22 9.03 -4.19
N LEU A 174 13.22 9.83 -3.12
CA LEU A 174 11.99 10.31 -2.52
C LEU A 174 11.17 11.18 -3.49
N ALA A 175 11.84 12.02 -4.30
CA ALA A 175 11.18 12.82 -5.33
C ALA A 175 10.50 11.91 -6.39
N ASP A 176 11.18 10.85 -6.84
CA ASP A 176 10.61 9.91 -7.81
C ASP A 176 9.34 9.25 -7.24
N VAL A 177 9.37 8.80 -5.99
CA VAL A 177 8.21 8.22 -5.31
C VAL A 177 7.06 9.24 -5.18
N VAL A 178 7.35 10.46 -4.73
CA VAL A 178 6.33 11.52 -4.56
C VAL A 178 5.69 11.89 -5.89
N VAL A 179 6.50 12.03 -6.95
CA VAL A 179 6.01 12.34 -8.29
C VAL A 179 5.13 11.22 -8.83
N ALA A 180 5.57 9.96 -8.71
CA ALA A 180 4.81 8.81 -9.17
C ALA A 180 3.48 8.66 -8.41
N SER A 181 3.51 8.79 -7.08
CA SER A 181 2.32 8.67 -6.22
C SER A 181 1.33 9.80 -6.43
N ALA A 182 1.79 11.06 -6.41
CA ALA A 182 0.91 12.23 -6.61
C ALA A 182 0.31 12.31 -8.02
N GLY A 183 1.02 11.76 -9.00
CA GLY A 183 0.57 11.71 -10.39
C GLY A 183 -0.19 10.46 -10.77
N PHE A 184 -0.43 9.56 -9.83
CA PHE A 184 -1.12 8.32 -10.15
C PHE A 184 -2.59 8.58 -10.49
N THR A 185 -2.96 8.21 -11.70
CA THR A 185 -4.33 8.31 -12.23
C THR A 185 -4.91 6.91 -12.38
N LEU A 186 -6.21 6.82 -12.66
CA LEU A 186 -6.86 5.54 -12.99
C LEU A 186 -6.13 4.87 -14.17
N PRO A 187 -5.53 3.68 -13.98
CA PRO A 187 -4.82 3.03 -15.06
C PRO A 187 -5.78 2.41 -16.06
N GLU A 188 -5.41 2.49 -17.34
CA GLU A 188 -6.12 1.76 -18.39
C GLU A 188 -6.10 0.25 -18.12
N GLY A 189 -7.22 -0.41 -18.41
CA GLY A 189 -7.34 -1.86 -18.20
C GLY A 189 -7.87 -2.28 -16.83
N LEU A 190 -8.00 -1.38 -15.85
CA LEU A 190 -8.50 -1.73 -14.51
C LEU A 190 -9.90 -2.39 -14.56
N GLY A 191 -10.79 -1.91 -15.43
CA GLY A 191 -12.12 -2.49 -15.61
C GLY A 191 -12.16 -3.89 -16.24
N LYS A 192 -11.00 -4.41 -16.70
CA LYS A 192 -10.88 -5.79 -17.19
C LYS A 192 -10.51 -6.78 -16.07
N SER A 193 -10.16 -6.29 -14.88
CA SER A 193 -9.88 -7.14 -13.74
C SER A 193 -11.18 -7.61 -13.13
N ASP A 194 -11.37 -8.91 -13.08
CA ASP A 194 -12.49 -9.59 -12.40
C ASP A 194 -12.14 -10.05 -10.97
N SER A 195 -10.93 -9.75 -10.49
CA SER A 195 -10.46 -10.09 -9.15
C SER A 195 -11.31 -9.40 -8.08
N PRO A 196 -11.94 -10.14 -7.15
CA PRO A 196 -12.68 -9.53 -6.06
C PRO A 196 -11.78 -8.58 -5.25
N THR A 197 -12.15 -7.31 -5.18
CA THR A 197 -11.31 -6.28 -4.56
C THR A 197 -12.09 -5.47 -3.52
N LEU A 198 -11.52 -5.37 -2.33
CA LEU A 198 -12.00 -4.51 -1.25
C LEU A 198 -11.15 -3.23 -1.23
N PHE A 199 -11.74 -2.10 -1.58
CA PHE A 199 -11.18 -0.79 -1.27
C PHE A 199 -11.69 -0.35 0.10
N VAL A 200 -10.79 -0.11 1.04
CA VAL A 200 -11.18 0.27 2.40
C VAL A 200 -10.45 1.54 2.84
N THR A 201 -11.18 2.42 3.54
CA THR A 201 -10.63 3.69 4.05
C THR A 201 -11.02 3.87 5.51
N GLY A 202 -10.19 4.54 6.29
CA GLY A 202 -10.59 4.96 7.64
C GLY A 202 -11.70 6.02 7.59
N ALA A 203 -12.65 5.96 8.50
CA ALA A 203 -13.74 6.94 8.59
C ALA A 203 -13.23 8.38 8.81
N ASN A 204 -12.09 8.51 9.51
CA ASN A 204 -11.46 9.80 9.81
C ASN A 204 -10.51 10.29 8.72
N GLU A 205 -10.40 9.58 7.59
CA GLU A 205 -9.64 10.03 6.44
C GLU A 205 -10.31 11.22 5.73
N ARG A 206 -9.51 11.99 5.01
CA ARG A 206 -10.02 13.10 4.18
C ARG A 206 -11.05 12.56 3.17
N SER A 207 -12.14 13.31 2.97
CA SER A 207 -13.21 12.93 2.05
C SER A 207 -12.73 12.63 0.62
N GLY A 208 -11.62 13.25 0.19
CA GLY A 208 -10.98 12.96 -1.11
C GLY A 208 -10.53 11.51 -1.25
N ILE A 209 -9.96 10.92 -0.19
CA ILE A 209 -9.48 9.53 -0.21
C ILE A 209 -10.68 8.56 -0.28
N ARG A 210 -11.72 8.84 0.50
CA ARG A 210 -12.96 8.04 0.43
C ARG A 210 -13.62 8.09 -0.96
N ARG A 211 -13.63 9.27 -1.61
CA ARG A 211 -14.11 9.39 -3.01
C ARG A 211 -13.27 8.57 -3.98
N CYS A 212 -11.94 8.50 -3.79
CA CYS A 212 -11.09 7.65 -4.62
C CYS A 212 -11.44 6.16 -4.49
N ALA A 213 -11.69 5.67 -3.27
CA ALA A 213 -12.11 4.27 -3.05
C ALA A 213 -13.43 3.95 -3.77
N ALA A 214 -14.43 4.82 -3.64
CA ALA A 214 -15.71 4.67 -4.33
C ALA A 214 -15.56 4.72 -5.87
N GLU A 215 -14.69 5.60 -6.39
CA GLU A 215 -14.41 5.68 -7.83
C GLU A 215 -13.75 4.41 -8.35
N LEU A 216 -12.71 3.92 -7.65
CA LEU A 216 -12.03 2.67 -8.01
C LEU A 216 -12.98 1.46 -7.98
N ALA A 217 -13.83 1.37 -6.97
CA ALA A 217 -14.82 0.30 -6.88
C ALA A 217 -15.81 0.31 -8.06
N ARG A 218 -16.19 1.49 -8.54
CA ARG A 218 -17.07 1.60 -9.73
C ARG A 218 -16.41 1.17 -11.03
N GLN A 219 -15.08 1.19 -11.11
CA GLN A 219 -14.34 0.82 -12.32
C GLN A 219 -14.18 -0.70 -12.50
N MET A 220 -14.41 -1.48 -11.45
CA MET A 220 -14.18 -2.92 -11.46
C MET A 220 -15.46 -3.70 -11.18
N PRO A 221 -15.73 -4.81 -11.93
CA PRO A 221 -17.00 -5.53 -11.82
C PRO A 221 -17.22 -6.21 -10.47
N ASN A 222 -16.15 -6.62 -9.79
CA ASN A 222 -16.19 -7.37 -8.53
C ASN A 222 -15.53 -6.61 -7.38
N ALA A 223 -15.52 -5.28 -7.42
CA ALA A 223 -14.98 -4.46 -6.35
C ALA A 223 -16.08 -3.83 -5.48
N VAL A 224 -15.76 -3.63 -4.23
CA VAL A 224 -16.58 -2.90 -3.27
C VAL A 224 -15.74 -1.91 -2.49
N ASP A 225 -16.35 -0.81 -2.05
CA ASP A 225 -15.75 0.11 -1.10
C ASP A 225 -16.38 -0.04 0.29
N ARG A 226 -15.56 0.14 1.33
CA ARG A 226 -15.95 0.07 2.74
C ARG A 226 -15.20 1.11 3.56
N VAL A 227 -15.73 1.38 4.75
CA VAL A 227 -15.15 2.33 5.70
C VAL A 227 -14.89 1.64 7.02
N ALA A 228 -13.66 1.74 7.52
CA ALA A 228 -13.27 1.30 8.86
C ALA A 228 -13.66 2.38 9.88
N VAL A 229 -14.70 2.10 10.68
CA VAL A 229 -15.30 3.06 11.61
C VAL A 229 -14.31 3.43 12.71
N GLY A 230 -14.19 4.72 12.99
CA GLY A 230 -13.26 5.26 14.00
C GLY A 230 -11.79 5.30 13.58
N MET A 231 -11.43 4.73 12.43
CA MET A 231 -10.04 4.60 11.98
C MET A 231 -9.58 5.81 11.15
N SER A 232 -8.27 6.07 11.20
CA SER A 232 -7.55 7.06 10.38
C SER A 232 -6.77 6.36 9.24
N HIS A 233 -5.99 7.11 8.46
CA HIS A 233 -5.24 6.58 7.32
C HIS A 233 -4.29 5.43 7.70
N ASP A 234 -3.64 5.55 8.84
CA ASP A 234 -2.61 4.64 9.37
C ASP A 234 -3.17 3.43 10.14
N TRP A 235 -4.45 3.11 9.97
CA TRP A 235 -5.11 2.04 10.72
C TRP A 235 -4.49 0.63 10.53
N PRO A 236 -3.86 0.28 9.40
CA PRO A 236 -3.16 -1.00 9.30
C PRO A 236 -2.01 -1.15 10.33
N LEU A 237 -1.43 0.00 10.76
CA LEU A 237 -0.36 0.02 11.75
C LEU A 237 -0.91 0.25 13.17
N SER A 238 -1.97 1.06 13.30
CA SER A 238 -2.51 1.43 14.62
C SER A 238 -3.48 0.40 15.19
N ASP A 239 -4.13 -0.39 14.34
CA ASP A 239 -5.01 -1.50 14.73
C ASP A 239 -4.78 -2.72 13.81
N PRO A 240 -3.63 -3.40 13.95
CA PRO A 240 -3.30 -4.56 13.12
C PRO A 240 -4.24 -5.75 13.35
N ASP A 241 -4.94 -5.83 14.49
CA ASP A 241 -5.93 -6.85 14.77
C ASP A 241 -7.17 -6.68 13.90
N LEU A 242 -7.77 -5.50 13.90
CA LEU A 242 -8.92 -5.20 13.04
C LEU A 242 -8.54 -5.35 11.56
N PHE A 243 -7.32 -4.90 11.18
CA PHE A 243 -6.86 -5.00 9.81
C PHE A 243 -6.71 -6.45 9.37
N SER A 244 -6.05 -7.30 10.17
CA SER A 244 -5.86 -8.72 9.84
C SER A 244 -7.19 -9.49 9.75
N ARG A 245 -8.14 -9.25 10.66
CA ARG A 245 -9.49 -9.81 10.59
C ARG A 245 -10.25 -9.35 9.34
N THR A 246 -10.07 -8.10 8.93
CA THR A 246 -10.67 -7.57 7.70
C THR A 246 -10.09 -8.26 6.46
N VAL A 247 -8.77 -8.41 6.41
CA VAL A 247 -8.08 -9.12 5.33
C VAL A 247 -8.55 -10.56 5.27
N ASP A 248 -8.48 -11.30 6.37
CA ASP A 248 -8.89 -12.70 6.43
C ASP A 248 -10.34 -12.91 6.00
N GLY A 249 -11.26 -12.11 6.53
CA GLY A 249 -12.68 -12.15 6.15
C GLY A 249 -12.90 -11.93 4.66
N TRP A 250 -12.16 -10.98 4.05
CA TRP A 250 -12.25 -10.74 2.61
C TRP A 250 -11.65 -11.87 1.77
N LEU A 251 -10.46 -12.37 2.15
CA LEU A 251 -9.77 -13.42 1.41
C LEU A 251 -10.51 -14.76 1.44
N THR A 252 -11.17 -15.07 2.54
CA THR A 252 -11.99 -16.30 2.69
C THR A 252 -13.42 -16.16 2.16
N GLY A 253 -13.87 -14.93 1.85
CA GLY A 253 -15.26 -14.66 1.50
C GLY A 253 -16.22 -14.73 2.70
N SER A 254 -15.69 -14.66 3.93
CA SER A 254 -16.46 -14.61 5.17
C SER A 254 -17.02 -13.21 5.46
N ALA A 255 -17.84 -13.08 6.48
CA ALA A 255 -18.33 -11.77 6.92
C ALA A 255 -17.18 -10.87 7.37
N LEU A 256 -17.20 -9.63 6.93
CA LEU A 256 -16.25 -8.61 7.42
C LEU A 256 -16.58 -8.24 8.88
N PRO A 257 -15.58 -7.80 9.66
CA PRO A 257 -15.80 -7.27 11.00
C PRO A 257 -16.88 -6.18 11.02
N PRO A 258 -17.70 -6.07 12.08
CA PRO A 258 -18.78 -5.09 12.15
C PRO A 258 -18.30 -3.63 12.10
N GLU A 259 -17.03 -3.39 12.41
CA GLU A 259 -16.38 -2.09 12.29
C GLU A 259 -16.12 -1.69 10.82
N ILE A 260 -16.25 -2.62 9.87
CA ILE A 260 -16.09 -2.38 8.43
C ILE A 260 -17.47 -2.18 7.81
N ALA A 261 -17.87 -0.92 7.72
CA ALA A 261 -19.21 -0.52 7.33
C ALA A 261 -19.31 -0.07 5.87
N LEU A 262 -20.56 0.05 5.38
CA LEU A 262 -20.83 0.74 4.13
C LEU A 262 -20.47 2.23 4.26
N PRO A 263 -19.94 2.86 3.21
CA PRO A 263 -19.73 4.32 3.20
C PRO A 263 -21.08 5.04 3.34
N LYS A 264 -21.05 6.15 4.11
CA LYS A 264 -22.22 7.04 4.28
C LYS A 264 -22.25 8.10 3.21
#